data_d150bdd14e9846611769f2a4e275afdd
#
_entry.id   d150bdd14e9846611769f2a4e275afdd
#
_cell.length_a   1.000
_cell.length_b   1.000
_cell.length_c   1.000
_cell.angle_alpha   90.00
_cell.angle_beta   90.00
_cell.angle_gamma   90.00
#
_symmetry.space_group_name_H-M   'P 1'
#
loop_
_entity.id
_entity.type
_entity.pdbx_description
1 polymer ?
#
loop_
_entity_poly.entity_id
_entity_poly.type
_entity_poly.pdbx_seq_one_letter_code
_entity_poly.pdbx_strand_id
1 'polypeptide(L)'
;MLLSVTACGSSGTKSESASTEAGKKELTKVTFCLDWTPNTNHTGIYAAKALGYYEDAGLDVEIVQPPENGAATMCASGQAQFAIEAQDTMAAALDSDNPLGITAVAGLIQHNTSGIISRKGDGITSPKGLEGKTYSTWESPIEQATLKTVMKDEGADFSKVKLIPNNI
;
A
#
# COMPACT_ATOMS: atom_id res chain seq x y z
N MET A 1 -17.60 34.95 78.34
CA MET A 1 -16.46 34.44 79.06
C MET A 1 -15.65 33.61 78.10
N LEU A 2 -14.68 34.25 77.44
CA LEU A 2 -13.24 33.99 77.44
C LEU A 2 -12.92 32.48 77.33
N LEU A 3 -12.16 32.05 76.30
CA LEU A 3 -10.73 32.30 76.09
C LEU A 3 -10.30 31.85 74.71
N SER A 4 -9.49 32.71 74.13
CA SER A 4 -8.67 32.46 72.93
C SER A 4 -7.50 31.53 73.23
N VAL A 5 -7.11 30.66 72.31
CA VAL A 5 -5.73 30.15 72.24
C VAL A 5 -5.30 30.12 70.79
N THR A 6 -4.35 31.02 70.49
CA THR A 6 -3.55 31.06 69.29
C THR A 6 -2.42 30.05 69.40
N ALA A 7 -2.22 29.22 68.41
CA ALA A 7 -0.97 28.48 68.24
C ALA A 7 -0.55 28.58 66.75
N CYS A 8 0.53 29.32 66.55
CA CYS A 8 1.35 29.29 65.30
C CYS A 8 2.06 27.93 65.19
N GLY A 9 2.06 27.36 64.03
CA GLY A 9 2.82 26.14 63.66
C GLY A 9 3.08 26.09 62.21
N SER A 10 4.23 26.64 61.84
CA SER A 10 5.22 26.30 60.81
C SER A 10 4.78 25.71 59.46
N SER A 11 5.12 26.41 58.48
CA SER A 11 5.30 26.14 57.05
C SER A 11 5.73 24.70 56.70
N GLY A 12 4.92 24.05 55.91
CA GLY A 12 5.32 22.91 55.09
C GLY A 12 4.66 23.05 53.73
N THR A 13 5.31 23.78 52.84
CA THR A 13 4.90 23.88 51.42
C THR A 13 5.13 22.51 50.78
N LYS A 14 4.11 21.66 50.77
CA LYS A 14 4.06 20.55 49.85
C LYS A 14 3.71 21.09 48.49
N SER A 15 4.72 21.15 47.61
CA SER A 15 4.54 21.31 46.17
C SER A 15 3.81 20.05 45.69
N GLU A 16 2.50 20.15 45.52
CA GLU A 16 1.76 19.19 44.71
C GLU A 16 2.22 19.36 43.28
N SER A 17 3.07 18.44 42.87
CA SER A 17 3.37 18.21 41.47
C SER A 17 2.06 17.75 40.82
N ALA A 18 1.36 18.68 40.18
CA ALA A 18 0.29 18.36 39.29
C ALA A 18 0.91 17.55 38.13
N SER A 19 0.85 16.24 38.23
CA SER A 19 1.00 15.37 37.08
C SER A 19 -0.18 15.66 36.16
N THR A 20 0.06 16.51 35.16
CA THR A 20 -0.82 16.65 34.02
C THR A 20 -0.84 15.27 33.36
N GLU A 21 -1.87 14.47 33.63
CA GLU A 21 -2.23 13.36 32.74
C GLU A 21 -2.47 14.02 31.38
N ALA A 22 -1.47 13.91 30.50
CA ALA A 22 -1.66 14.19 29.08
C ALA A 22 -2.77 13.25 28.62
N GLY A 23 -3.98 13.79 28.43
CA GLY A 23 -5.14 13.06 27.99
C GLY A 23 -4.74 12.26 26.75
N LYS A 24 -4.91 10.95 26.81
CA LYS A 24 -4.60 10.04 25.71
C LYS A 24 -5.41 10.52 24.50
N LYS A 25 -4.72 11.08 23.51
CA LYS A 25 -5.34 11.58 22.28
C LYS A 25 -6.10 10.41 21.66
N GLU A 26 -7.40 10.53 21.49
CA GLU A 26 -8.19 9.51 20.80
C GLU A 26 -7.74 9.46 19.33
N LEU A 27 -7.22 8.30 18.91
CA LEU A 27 -6.73 8.11 17.56
C LEU A 27 -7.87 7.64 16.66
N THR A 28 -7.92 8.16 15.43
CA THR A 28 -8.85 7.69 14.41
C THR A 28 -8.32 6.38 13.84
N LYS A 29 -9.13 5.32 13.91
CA LYS A 29 -8.78 4.02 13.33
C LYS A 29 -8.86 4.07 11.80
N VAL A 30 -7.83 3.55 11.16
CA VAL A 30 -7.71 3.46 9.70
C VAL A 30 -7.19 2.08 9.34
N THR A 31 -7.90 1.37 8.47
CA THR A 31 -7.41 0.14 7.85
C THR A 31 -6.77 0.49 6.51
N PHE A 32 -5.51 0.10 6.34
CA PHE A 32 -4.71 0.27 5.13
C PHE A 32 -4.43 -1.10 4.50
N CYS A 33 -4.99 -1.37 3.33
CA CYS A 33 -4.83 -2.63 2.62
C CYS A 33 -3.64 -2.56 1.64
N LEU A 34 -2.74 -3.54 1.74
CA LEU A 34 -1.64 -3.70 0.79
C LEU A 34 -2.13 -4.34 -0.51
N ASP A 35 -1.33 -4.25 -1.57
CA ASP A 35 -1.59 -4.92 -2.85
C ASP A 35 -1.12 -6.38 -2.88
N TRP A 36 -0.25 -6.77 -1.93
CA TRP A 36 0.36 -8.11 -1.84
C TRP A 36 0.78 -8.44 -0.41
N THR A 37 1.37 -9.63 -0.22
CA THR A 37 2.07 -9.94 1.02
C THR A 37 3.17 -8.92 1.30
N PRO A 38 3.43 -8.58 2.57
CA PRO A 38 4.42 -7.58 2.94
C PRO A 38 5.78 -7.84 2.31
N ASN A 39 6.32 -6.84 1.64
CA ASN A 39 7.62 -6.89 0.98
C ASN A 39 8.27 -5.49 0.96
N THR A 40 9.42 -5.35 0.31
CA THR A 40 10.19 -4.10 0.29
C THR A 40 9.48 -2.91 -0.37
N ASN A 41 8.49 -3.15 -1.22
CA ASN A 41 7.68 -2.07 -1.81
C ASN A 41 6.82 -1.34 -0.77
N HIS A 42 6.52 -2.01 0.35
CA HIS A 42 5.72 -1.48 1.45
C HIS A 42 6.55 -0.79 2.54
N THR A 43 7.89 -0.67 2.36
CA THR A 43 8.81 -0.13 3.38
C THR A 43 8.33 1.21 3.93
N GLY A 44 7.87 2.13 3.08
CA GLY A 44 7.40 3.46 3.51
C GLY A 44 6.20 3.40 4.46
N ILE A 45 5.25 2.49 4.21
CA ILE A 45 4.04 2.30 5.01
C ILE A 45 4.42 1.77 6.41
N TYR A 46 5.29 0.76 6.47
CA TYR A 46 5.75 0.19 7.73
C TYR A 46 6.69 1.12 8.48
N ALA A 47 7.55 1.87 7.78
CA ALA A 47 8.42 2.87 8.40
C ALA A 47 7.60 3.99 9.05
N ALA A 48 6.57 4.49 8.39
CA ALA A 48 5.68 5.50 8.94
C ALA A 48 5.02 5.02 10.24
N LYS A 49 4.59 3.76 10.29
CA LYS A 49 4.04 3.15 11.50
C LYS A 49 5.10 3.00 12.60
N ALA A 50 6.27 2.45 12.26
CA ALA A 50 7.34 2.19 13.24
C ALA A 50 7.94 3.48 13.83
N LEU A 51 7.94 4.57 13.06
CA LEU A 51 8.43 5.88 13.48
C LEU A 51 7.37 6.75 14.16
N GLY A 52 6.14 6.25 14.33
CA GLY A 52 5.07 6.96 15.01
C GLY A 52 4.38 8.06 14.18
N TYR A 53 4.66 8.17 12.89
CA TYR A 53 4.11 9.25 12.06
C TYR A 53 2.58 9.21 11.94
N TYR A 54 1.99 8.02 11.98
CA TYR A 54 0.53 7.89 11.99
C TYR A 54 -0.07 8.36 13.31
N GLU A 55 0.53 7.98 14.44
CA GLU A 55 0.09 8.39 15.77
C GLU A 55 0.23 9.91 15.96
N ASP A 56 1.33 10.49 15.49
CA ASP A 56 1.54 11.94 15.49
C ASP A 56 0.45 12.68 14.68
N ALA A 57 0.02 12.07 13.57
CA ALA A 57 -1.09 12.56 12.76
C ALA A 57 -2.48 12.28 13.38
N GLY A 58 -2.55 11.60 14.53
CA GLY A 58 -3.81 11.24 15.19
C GLY A 58 -4.49 10.00 14.63
N LEU A 59 -3.73 9.12 13.99
CA LEU A 59 -4.23 7.91 13.36
C LEU A 59 -3.72 6.65 14.05
N ASP A 60 -4.59 5.66 14.20
CA ASP A 60 -4.26 4.28 14.54
C ASP A 60 -4.41 3.44 13.28
N VAL A 61 -3.28 3.17 12.60
CA VAL A 61 -3.28 2.50 11.29
C VAL A 61 -3.06 1.00 11.44
N GLU A 62 -4.06 0.22 11.06
CA GLU A 62 -3.95 -1.22 10.87
C GLU A 62 -3.55 -1.51 9.41
N ILE A 63 -2.44 -2.24 9.22
CA ILE A 63 -1.95 -2.64 7.90
C ILE A 63 -2.33 -4.09 7.66
N VAL A 64 -3.11 -4.35 6.61
CA VAL A 64 -3.63 -5.68 6.29
C VAL A 64 -3.20 -6.12 4.89
N GLN A 65 -3.16 -7.44 4.67
CA GLN A 65 -2.94 -8.02 3.35
C GLN A 65 -4.24 -8.01 2.54
N PRO A 66 -4.16 -8.00 1.20
CA PRO A 66 -5.34 -8.04 0.36
C PRO A 66 -6.06 -9.39 0.50
N PRO A 67 -7.40 -9.39 0.51
CA PRO A 67 -8.18 -10.59 0.36
C PRO A 67 -8.11 -11.13 -1.08
N GLU A 68 -8.63 -12.33 -1.32
CA GLU A 68 -8.64 -12.96 -2.65
C GLU A 68 -9.33 -12.10 -3.74
N ASN A 69 -10.32 -11.30 -3.36
CA ASN A 69 -11.03 -10.39 -4.27
C ASN A 69 -10.34 -9.04 -4.46
N GLY A 70 -9.15 -8.86 -3.91
CA GLY A 70 -8.26 -7.72 -4.14
C GLY A 70 -8.48 -6.52 -3.24
N ALA A 71 -7.44 -5.67 -3.19
CA ALA A 71 -7.38 -4.50 -2.33
C ALA A 71 -8.39 -3.41 -2.73
N ALA A 72 -8.58 -3.17 -4.04
CA ALA A 72 -9.56 -2.22 -4.56
C ALA A 72 -10.98 -2.55 -4.10
N THR A 73 -11.38 -3.83 -4.14
CA THR A 73 -12.71 -4.29 -3.70
C THR A 73 -12.88 -4.09 -2.19
N MET A 74 -11.85 -4.38 -1.40
CA MET A 74 -11.87 -4.16 0.05
C MET A 74 -12.05 -2.67 0.39
N CYS A 75 -11.38 -1.79 -0.36
CA CYS A 75 -11.53 -0.35 -0.22
C CYS A 75 -12.93 0.13 -0.65
N ALA A 76 -13.42 -0.32 -1.80
CA ALA A 76 -14.73 0.06 -2.32
C ALA A 76 -15.88 -0.38 -1.39
N SER A 77 -15.74 -1.50 -0.69
CA SER A 77 -16.72 -1.99 0.30
C SER A 77 -16.65 -1.27 1.66
N GLY A 78 -15.69 -0.37 1.86
CA GLY A 78 -15.49 0.36 3.12
C GLY A 78 -14.81 -0.45 4.22
N GLN A 79 -14.35 -1.68 3.94
CA GLN A 79 -13.60 -2.50 4.89
C GLN A 79 -12.17 -2.00 5.09
N ALA A 80 -11.63 -1.27 4.13
CA ALA A 80 -10.41 -0.49 4.25
C ALA A 80 -10.68 0.95 3.81
N GLN A 81 -10.04 1.93 4.47
CA GLN A 81 -10.15 3.34 4.09
C GLN A 81 -9.16 3.69 2.99
N PHE A 82 -8.03 2.99 2.95
CA PHE A 82 -6.99 3.14 1.93
C PHE A 82 -6.51 1.78 1.45
N ALA A 83 -6.11 1.73 0.19
CA ALA A 83 -5.51 0.54 -0.40
C ALA A 83 -4.40 0.92 -1.38
N ILE A 84 -3.41 0.04 -1.52
CA ILE A 84 -2.48 0.10 -2.65
C ILE A 84 -3.11 -0.70 -3.79
N GLU A 85 -3.07 -0.14 -4.99
CA GLU A 85 -3.55 -0.84 -6.17
C GLU A 85 -2.69 -0.49 -7.38
N ALA A 86 -2.57 -1.44 -8.31
CA ALA A 86 -1.90 -1.20 -9.58
C ALA A 86 -2.79 -0.34 -10.50
N GLN A 87 -2.16 0.56 -11.26
CA GLN A 87 -2.87 1.48 -12.14
C GLN A 87 -3.76 0.76 -13.17
N ASP A 88 -3.31 -0.35 -13.69
CA ASP A 88 -4.03 -1.15 -14.69
C ASP A 88 -5.28 -1.82 -14.10
N THR A 89 -5.18 -2.42 -12.91
CA THR A 89 -6.32 -2.99 -12.18
C THR A 89 -7.33 -1.89 -11.84
N MET A 90 -6.84 -0.75 -11.35
CA MET A 90 -7.70 0.37 -11.01
C MET A 90 -8.40 0.95 -12.24
N ALA A 91 -7.70 1.10 -13.36
CA ALA A 91 -8.30 1.60 -14.62
C ALA A 91 -9.43 0.68 -15.09
N ALA A 92 -9.22 -0.63 -15.09
CA ALA A 92 -10.24 -1.61 -15.45
C ALA A 92 -11.44 -1.58 -14.50
N ALA A 93 -11.20 -1.41 -13.21
CA ALA A 93 -12.26 -1.33 -12.19
C ALA A 93 -13.11 -0.05 -12.31
N LEU A 94 -12.53 1.05 -12.79
CA LEU A 94 -13.23 2.32 -12.99
C LEU A 94 -13.93 2.41 -14.36
N ASP A 95 -13.44 1.69 -15.38
CA ASP A 95 -14.00 1.66 -16.75
C ASP A 95 -14.97 0.48 -16.96
N SER A 96 -15.53 -0.07 -15.90
CA SER A 96 -16.50 -1.15 -15.94
C SER A 96 -17.94 -0.63 -15.96
N ASP A 97 -18.90 -1.48 -16.35
CA ASP A 97 -20.34 -1.16 -16.29
C ASP A 97 -20.83 -0.84 -14.86
N ASN A 98 -20.12 -1.36 -13.86
CA ASN A 98 -20.33 -1.07 -12.43
C ASN A 98 -19.01 -0.59 -11.81
N PRO A 99 -18.61 0.65 -12.01
CA PRO A 99 -17.35 1.16 -11.52
C PRO A 99 -17.28 1.11 -10.00
N LEU A 100 -16.11 0.72 -9.47
CA LEU A 100 -15.86 0.75 -8.04
C LEU A 100 -15.84 2.20 -7.56
N GLY A 101 -16.48 2.47 -6.41
CA GLY A 101 -16.54 3.80 -5.77
C GLY A 101 -15.22 4.18 -5.08
N ILE A 102 -14.10 4.12 -5.79
CA ILE A 102 -12.76 4.43 -5.30
C ILE A 102 -12.15 5.61 -6.05
N THR A 103 -11.18 6.28 -5.43
CA THR A 103 -10.46 7.42 -6.01
C THR A 103 -8.98 7.28 -5.75
N ALA A 104 -8.13 7.50 -6.78
CA ALA A 104 -6.69 7.60 -6.59
C ALA A 104 -6.35 8.90 -5.85
N VAL A 105 -5.72 8.80 -4.70
CA VAL A 105 -5.34 9.95 -3.86
C VAL A 105 -3.84 10.27 -3.92
N ALA A 106 -3.00 9.29 -4.30
CA ALA A 106 -1.57 9.46 -4.43
C ALA A 106 -0.96 8.44 -5.39
N GLY A 107 0.11 8.79 -6.07
CA GLY A 107 0.97 7.87 -6.80
C GLY A 107 2.21 7.53 -5.97
N LEU A 108 2.39 6.26 -5.64
CA LEU A 108 3.59 5.79 -4.92
C LEU A 108 4.78 5.63 -5.87
N ILE A 109 4.53 5.21 -7.10
CA ILE A 109 5.53 5.00 -8.14
C ILE A 109 5.21 5.92 -9.31
N GLN A 110 6.18 6.74 -9.72
CA GLN A 110 6.00 7.78 -10.74
C GLN A 110 6.12 7.26 -12.16
N HIS A 111 6.80 6.13 -12.36
CA HIS A 111 7.08 5.53 -13.67
C HIS A 111 6.87 4.02 -13.61
N ASN A 112 6.45 3.44 -14.73
CA ASN A 112 6.35 1.99 -14.82
C ASN A 112 7.74 1.35 -14.62
N THR A 113 7.83 0.44 -13.65
CA THR A 113 9.06 -0.29 -13.30
C THR A 113 9.01 -1.74 -13.74
N SER A 114 7.96 -2.15 -14.48
CA SER A 114 7.85 -3.52 -15.01
C SER A 114 8.93 -3.81 -16.03
N GLY A 115 9.42 -5.03 -16.03
CA GLY A 115 10.43 -5.48 -16.97
C GLY A 115 10.32 -6.97 -17.26
N ILE A 116 10.87 -7.39 -18.37
CA ILE A 116 10.96 -8.80 -18.74
C ILE A 116 12.30 -9.35 -18.24
N ILE A 117 12.26 -10.46 -17.54
CA ILE A 117 13.46 -11.14 -17.05
C ILE A 117 13.68 -12.39 -17.87
N SER A 118 14.92 -12.61 -18.32
CA SER A 118 15.35 -13.83 -18.98
C SER A 118 16.66 -14.35 -18.36
N ARG A 119 16.96 -15.62 -18.60
CA ARG A 119 18.26 -16.17 -18.17
C ARG A 119 19.38 -15.55 -19.01
N LYS A 120 20.50 -15.26 -18.36
CA LYS A 120 21.71 -14.84 -19.06
C LYS A 120 22.14 -15.95 -20.03
N GLY A 121 22.31 -15.60 -21.30
CA GLY A 121 22.71 -16.55 -22.35
C GLY A 121 21.59 -17.01 -23.25
N ASP A 122 20.30 -16.73 -22.96
CA ASP A 122 19.18 -17.08 -23.84
C ASP A 122 19.08 -16.20 -25.08
N GLY A 123 19.95 -15.18 -25.18
CA GLY A 123 20.03 -14.29 -26.33
C GLY A 123 18.87 -13.31 -26.45
N ILE A 124 18.05 -13.16 -25.38
CA ILE A 124 16.94 -12.22 -25.34
C ILE A 124 17.46 -10.88 -24.87
N THR A 125 17.67 -9.96 -25.79
CA THR A 125 18.17 -8.61 -25.54
C THR A 125 17.16 -7.53 -25.90
N SER A 126 16.05 -7.93 -26.52
CA SER A 126 14.95 -7.05 -26.89
C SER A 126 13.64 -7.86 -26.96
N PRO A 127 12.47 -7.20 -27.05
CA PRO A 127 11.17 -7.85 -27.24
C PRO A 127 11.12 -8.81 -28.43
N LYS A 128 11.81 -8.51 -29.52
CA LYS A 128 11.92 -9.41 -30.68
C LYS A 128 12.57 -10.76 -30.37
N GLY A 129 13.48 -10.80 -29.40
CA GLY A 129 14.12 -12.03 -28.94
C GLY A 129 13.18 -13.04 -28.28
N LEU A 130 11.93 -12.66 -28.03
CA LEU A 130 10.89 -13.52 -27.47
C LEU A 130 10.23 -14.44 -28.51
N GLU A 131 10.38 -14.18 -29.83
CA GLU A 131 9.85 -15.06 -30.85
C GLU A 131 10.37 -16.50 -30.67
N GLY A 132 9.45 -17.46 -30.65
CA GLY A 132 9.75 -18.87 -30.45
C GLY A 132 10.12 -19.27 -29.01
N LYS A 133 10.08 -18.32 -28.07
CA LYS A 133 10.36 -18.58 -26.65
C LYS A 133 9.07 -18.83 -25.85
N THR A 134 9.25 -19.37 -24.65
CA THR A 134 8.18 -19.50 -23.65
C THR A 134 8.23 -18.33 -22.69
N TYR A 135 7.11 -17.67 -22.51
CA TYR A 135 6.92 -16.56 -21.58
C TYR A 135 5.93 -16.96 -20.47
N SER A 136 6.36 -16.83 -19.23
CA SER A 136 5.50 -17.05 -18.07
C SER A 136 4.74 -15.77 -17.76
N THR A 137 3.42 -15.81 -17.82
CA THR A 137 2.52 -14.66 -17.72
C THR A 137 1.68 -14.74 -16.45
N TRP A 138 1.34 -13.59 -15.87
CA TRP A 138 0.32 -13.43 -14.84
C TRP A 138 -1.12 -13.51 -15.39
N GLU A 139 -1.27 -13.75 -16.69
CA GLU A 139 -2.55 -13.77 -17.40
C GLU A 139 -3.32 -12.43 -17.36
N SER A 140 -2.64 -11.34 -16.96
CA SER A 140 -3.18 -9.99 -17.03
C SER A 140 -3.38 -9.57 -18.49
N PRO A 141 -4.59 -9.11 -18.88
CA PRO A 141 -4.82 -8.56 -20.22
C PRO A 141 -3.90 -7.39 -20.56
N ILE A 142 -3.57 -6.54 -19.58
CA ILE A 142 -2.68 -5.39 -19.75
C ILE A 142 -1.24 -5.85 -20.00
N GLU A 143 -0.75 -6.82 -19.23
CA GLU A 143 0.57 -7.43 -19.43
C GLU A 143 0.71 -7.93 -20.86
N GLN A 144 -0.26 -8.72 -21.34
CA GLN A 144 -0.24 -9.29 -22.67
C GLN A 144 -0.36 -8.22 -23.77
N ALA A 145 -1.20 -7.20 -23.56
CA ALA A 145 -1.34 -6.07 -24.47
C ALA A 145 -0.04 -5.26 -24.58
N THR A 146 0.62 -5.02 -23.43
CA THR A 146 1.92 -4.35 -23.37
C THR A 146 2.98 -5.13 -24.12
N LEU A 147 3.10 -6.43 -23.84
CA LEU A 147 4.07 -7.30 -24.52
C LEU A 147 3.83 -7.34 -26.04
N LYS A 148 2.57 -7.48 -26.46
CA LYS A 148 2.18 -7.44 -27.86
C LYS A 148 2.56 -6.12 -28.52
N THR A 149 2.38 -5.00 -27.84
CA THR A 149 2.69 -3.66 -28.36
C THR A 149 4.18 -3.49 -28.55
N VAL A 150 5.01 -3.76 -27.53
CA VAL A 150 6.46 -3.60 -27.63
C VAL A 150 7.10 -4.55 -28.63
N MET A 151 6.56 -5.75 -28.80
CA MET A 151 7.01 -6.67 -29.85
C MET A 151 6.65 -6.16 -31.23
N LYS A 152 5.43 -5.65 -31.41
CA LYS A 152 4.98 -5.05 -32.68
C LYS A 152 5.85 -3.85 -33.10
N ASP A 153 6.21 -3.00 -32.15
CA ASP A 153 7.04 -1.82 -32.38
C ASP A 153 8.45 -2.20 -32.91
N GLU A 154 8.95 -3.37 -32.56
CA GLU A 154 10.18 -3.95 -33.08
C GLU A 154 9.99 -4.85 -34.29
N GLY A 155 8.79 -4.87 -34.89
CA GLY A 155 8.47 -5.70 -36.06
C GLY A 155 8.48 -7.21 -35.74
N ALA A 156 8.22 -7.59 -34.50
CA ALA A 156 8.15 -8.97 -34.04
C ALA A 156 6.71 -9.48 -33.97
N ASP A 157 6.56 -10.79 -34.09
CA ASP A 157 5.27 -11.47 -34.09
C ASP A 157 4.98 -12.12 -32.73
N PHE A 158 4.08 -11.50 -31.95
CA PHE A 158 3.65 -12.01 -30.66
C PHE A 158 3.04 -13.41 -30.71
N SER A 159 2.41 -13.81 -31.83
CA SER A 159 1.79 -15.13 -31.97
C SER A 159 2.80 -16.29 -31.91
N LYS A 160 4.08 -15.99 -32.09
CA LYS A 160 5.17 -16.96 -31.95
C LYS A 160 5.64 -17.17 -30.51
N VAL A 161 5.14 -16.40 -29.56
CA VAL A 161 5.48 -16.55 -28.12
C VAL A 161 4.55 -17.59 -27.52
N LYS A 162 5.13 -18.60 -26.86
CA LYS A 162 4.35 -19.57 -26.11
C LYS A 162 4.07 -19.02 -24.71
N LEU A 163 2.81 -18.68 -24.43
CA LEU A 163 2.39 -18.23 -23.12
C LEU A 163 2.14 -19.44 -22.20
N ILE A 164 2.59 -19.35 -20.94
CA ILE A 164 2.26 -20.30 -19.88
C ILE A 164 1.89 -19.52 -18.61
N PRO A 165 0.87 -19.95 -17.83
CA PRO A 165 0.53 -19.32 -16.57
C PRO A 165 1.71 -19.34 -15.59
N ASN A 166 1.84 -18.28 -14.81
CA ASN A 166 2.76 -18.24 -13.69
C ASN A 166 2.04 -18.77 -12.44
N ASN A 167 2.42 -19.97 -12.00
CA ASN A 167 1.82 -20.66 -10.85
C ASN A 167 2.69 -20.50 -9.60
N ILE A 168 3.01 -19.25 -9.22
CA ILE A 168 3.73 -18.98 -7.96
C ILE A 168 2.73 -18.69 -6.84
#